data_660d63f2e9834de62c94888c342d0dbf
#
_entry.id   660d63f2e9834de62c94888c342d0dbf
#
_cell.length_a   1.000
_cell.length_b   1.000
_cell.length_c   1.000
_cell.angle_alpha   90.00
_cell.angle_beta   90.00
_cell.angle_gamma   90.00
#
_symmetry.space_group_name_H-M   'P 1'
#
loop_
_entity.id
_entity.type
_entity.pdbx_description
1 polymer ?
#
loop_
_entity_poly.entity_id
_entity_poly.type
_entity_poly.pdbx_seq_one_letter_code
_entity_poly.pdbx_strand_id
1 'polypeptide(L)'
;MRIGARVRAASTALAVITTSLTFAVVGTGTAHAGSTSCAAVLGGGQYIRAGGRTIGNLYLAWNYCDPTNKVAYTEVNIWNTNFVNGNWHNGLIDVKSSSDHASNAGSPQPNAGSWWWDSGFIKVAPNVHNDRRYHGSMNFSAGGHQCWGDTPTWDFSGAGVVAAGSVHCT
;
A
#
# COMPACT_ATOMS: atom_id res chain seq x y z
N MET A 1 68.20 44.91 6.21
CA MET A 1 67.99 43.51 6.66
C MET A 1 66.50 43.36 6.88
N ARG A 2 65.76 42.77 5.94
CA ARG A 2 64.31 42.62 6.00
C ARG A 2 63.96 41.12 6.24
N ILE A 3 63.37 40.83 7.38
CA ILE A 3 62.93 39.52 7.76
C ILE A 3 61.45 39.39 7.37
N GLY A 4 61.16 38.61 6.33
CA GLY A 4 59.83 38.33 5.90
C GLY A 4 59.21 37.11 6.69
N ALA A 5 58.18 37.40 7.47
CA ALA A 5 57.41 36.37 8.13
C ALA A 5 56.44 35.71 7.15
N ARG A 6 56.57 34.41 6.93
CA ARG A 6 55.62 33.61 6.15
C ARG A 6 54.51 33.11 7.10
N VAL A 7 53.30 33.63 6.93
CA VAL A 7 52.09 33.09 7.55
C VAL A 7 51.66 31.86 6.77
N ARG A 8 51.66 30.69 7.41
CA ARG A 8 51.05 29.47 6.88
C ARG A 8 49.58 29.45 7.29
N ALA A 9 48.70 29.60 6.30
CA ALA A 9 47.29 29.39 6.49
C ALA A 9 47.01 27.86 6.59
N ALA A 10 46.55 27.42 7.74
CA ALA A 10 46.05 26.08 7.92
C ALA A 10 44.59 26.03 7.44
N SER A 11 44.37 25.37 6.32
CA SER A 11 43.00 25.10 5.83
C SER A 11 42.43 23.93 6.57
N THR A 12 41.50 24.19 7.50
CA THR A 12 40.66 23.19 8.12
C THR A 12 39.58 22.79 7.14
N ALA A 13 39.71 21.62 6.55
CA ALA A 13 38.65 20.99 5.74
C ALA A 13 37.52 20.50 6.68
N LEU A 14 36.41 21.18 6.63
CA LEU A 14 35.17 20.76 7.30
C LEU A 14 34.55 19.65 6.47
N ALA A 15 34.69 18.40 6.91
CA ALA A 15 34.00 17.27 6.31
C ALA A 15 32.52 17.33 6.69
N VAL A 16 31.69 17.79 5.77
CA VAL A 16 30.24 17.72 5.88
C VAL A 16 29.85 16.29 5.61
N ILE A 17 29.55 15.53 6.66
CA ILE A 17 28.93 14.20 6.57
C ILE A 17 27.45 14.42 6.21
N THR A 18 27.15 14.39 4.93
CA THR A 18 25.76 14.30 4.46
C THR A 18 25.28 12.86 4.70
N THR A 19 24.62 12.64 5.83
CA THR A 19 23.80 11.44 6.03
C THR A 19 22.63 11.52 5.07
N SER A 20 22.74 10.86 3.93
CA SER A 20 21.63 10.60 3.02
C SER A 20 20.64 9.69 3.75
N LEU A 21 19.61 10.28 4.35
CA LEU A 21 18.39 9.56 4.67
C LEU A 21 17.79 9.09 3.35
N THR A 22 18.06 7.84 2.98
CA THR A 22 17.30 7.14 1.97
C THR A 22 15.90 6.91 2.54
N PHE A 23 15.01 7.88 2.32
CA PHE A 23 13.59 7.60 2.39
C PHE A 23 13.33 6.51 1.34
N ALA A 24 13.00 5.31 1.80
CA ALA A 24 12.40 4.33 0.93
C ALA A 24 11.17 5.02 0.33
N VAL A 25 11.25 5.37 -0.94
CA VAL A 25 10.10 5.80 -1.71
C VAL A 25 9.21 4.57 -1.78
N VAL A 26 8.29 4.47 -0.83
CA VAL A 26 7.17 3.55 -0.93
C VAL A 26 6.47 3.96 -2.21
N GLY A 27 6.55 3.11 -3.22
CA GLY A 27 5.94 3.38 -4.51
C GLY A 27 4.49 3.78 -4.30
N THR A 28 4.16 5.01 -4.64
CA THR A 28 2.80 5.53 -4.64
C THR A 28 2.08 4.86 -5.80
N GLY A 29 1.60 3.63 -5.56
CA GLY A 29 0.58 3.04 -6.40
C GLY A 29 -0.62 3.99 -6.34
N THR A 30 -1.04 4.50 -7.48
CA THR A 30 -2.24 5.34 -7.57
C THR A 30 -3.44 4.48 -7.19
N ALA A 31 -4.02 4.74 -6.04
CA ALA A 31 -5.28 4.13 -5.63
C ALA A 31 -6.36 4.48 -6.67
N HIS A 32 -7.07 3.48 -7.16
CA HIS A 32 -7.93 3.61 -8.34
C HIS A 32 -9.41 3.85 -8.04
N ALA A 33 -9.75 4.19 -6.83
CA ALA A 33 -11.09 4.73 -6.57
C ALA A 33 -11.20 6.13 -7.18
N GLY A 34 -11.38 6.20 -8.51
CA GLY A 34 -11.69 7.45 -9.23
C GLY A 34 -10.66 8.54 -9.00
N SER A 35 -9.50 8.44 -9.62
CA SER A 35 -8.50 9.52 -9.89
C SER A 35 -8.41 10.64 -8.86
N THR A 36 -8.12 10.36 -7.61
CA THR A 36 -8.04 11.43 -6.65
C THR A 36 -6.68 11.48 -5.99
N SER A 37 -6.06 12.65 -6.07
CA SER A 37 -4.81 13.00 -5.39
C SER A 37 -4.85 12.85 -3.86
N CYS A 38 -5.99 12.45 -3.30
CA CYS A 38 -6.24 12.32 -1.87
C CYS A 38 -6.53 10.88 -1.40
N ALA A 39 -6.10 9.88 -2.16
CA ALA A 39 -6.02 8.51 -1.69
C ALA A 39 -4.60 8.16 -1.25
N ALA A 40 -4.46 7.39 -0.19
CA ALA A 40 -3.18 6.95 0.32
C ALA A 40 -3.19 5.46 0.68
N VAL A 41 -2.09 4.77 0.36
CA VAL A 41 -1.84 3.40 0.79
C VAL A 41 -1.37 3.39 2.23
N LEU A 42 -1.97 2.56 3.05
CA LEU A 42 -1.69 2.43 4.47
C LEU A 42 -0.82 1.19 4.75
N GLY A 43 0.25 1.39 5.47
CA GLY A 43 1.13 0.30 5.90
C GLY A 43 1.96 -0.37 4.82
N GLY A 44 1.93 0.16 3.58
CA GLY A 44 2.58 -0.44 2.42
C GLY A 44 1.80 -1.59 1.81
N GLY A 45 2.13 -1.96 0.57
CA GLY A 45 1.50 -3.07 -0.15
C GLY A 45 2.13 -4.41 0.19
N GLN A 46 1.33 -5.47 0.07
CA GLN A 46 1.79 -6.85 0.12
C GLN A 46 1.94 -7.40 -1.30
N TYR A 47 3.12 -7.91 -1.65
CA TYR A 47 3.33 -8.51 -2.96
C TYR A 47 2.56 -9.83 -3.11
N ILE A 48 1.80 -9.94 -4.20
CA ILE A 48 1.16 -11.18 -4.61
C ILE A 48 2.14 -11.94 -5.50
N ARG A 49 2.54 -13.13 -5.07
CA ARG A 49 3.51 -13.97 -5.80
C ARG A 49 2.90 -15.33 -6.12
N ALA A 50 2.81 -15.64 -7.41
CA ALA A 50 2.32 -16.92 -7.89
C ALA A 50 3.28 -17.50 -8.95
N GLY A 51 3.49 -18.80 -8.96
CA GLY A 51 4.40 -19.47 -9.88
C GLY A 51 5.84 -18.91 -9.82
N GLY A 52 6.31 -18.50 -8.65
CA GLY A 52 7.65 -17.93 -8.45
C GLY A 52 7.82 -16.49 -8.95
N ARG A 53 6.74 -15.81 -9.38
CA ARG A 53 6.78 -14.45 -9.92
C ARG A 53 5.88 -13.51 -9.11
N THR A 54 6.30 -12.26 -8.98
CA THR A 54 5.41 -11.22 -8.47
C THR A 54 4.42 -10.85 -9.57
N ILE A 55 3.13 -10.97 -9.29
CA ILE A 55 2.05 -10.73 -10.24
C ILE A 55 1.25 -9.47 -9.93
N GLY A 56 1.33 -8.97 -8.71
CA GLY A 56 0.57 -7.83 -8.26
C GLY A 56 0.84 -7.45 -6.81
N ASN A 57 -0.01 -6.57 -6.28
CA ASN A 57 -0.03 -6.12 -4.89
C ASN A 57 -1.45 -6.15 -4.31
N LEU A 58 -1.51 -6.35 -3.00
CA LEU A 58 -2.67 -6.11 -2.15
C LEU A 58 -2.40 -4.89 -1.28
N TYR A 59 -3.33 -3.94 -1.21
CA TYR A 59 -3.21 -2.72 -0.40
C TYR A 59 -4.42 -2.55 0.52
N LEU A 60 -4.19 -1.99 1.69
CA LEU A 60 -5.19 -1.20 2.40
C LEU A 60 -5.00 0.26 1.98
N ALA A 61 -6.06 0.89 1.54
CA ALA A 61 -6.05 2.29 1.15
C ALA A 61 -7.13 3.08 1.88
N TRP A 62 -6.99 4.38 1.92
CA TRP A 62 -8.03 5.26 2.38
C TRP A 62 -8.16 6.48 1.47
N ASN A 63 -9.39 6.95 1.32
CA ASN A 63 -9.70 8.17 0.61
C ASN A 63 -10.09 9.25 1.62
N TYR A 64 -9.42 10.40 1.57
CA TYR A 64 -9.59 11.52 2.48
C TYR A 64 -9.99 12.83 1.76
N CYS A 65 -10.45 12.74 0.50
CA CYS A 65 -10.90 13.89 -0.26
C CYS A 65 -12.03 14.65 0.43
N ASP A 66 -12.96 13.91 1.00
CA ASP A 66 -14.01 14.48 1.82
C ASP A 66 -13.60 14.38 3.31
N PRO A 67 -13.29 15.49 3.97
CA PRO A 67 -12.88 15.45 5.38
C PRO A 67 -13.99 14.93 6.31
N THR A 68 -15.23 14.95 5.87
CA THR A 68 -16.40 14.49 6.65
C THR A 68 -16.76 13.04 6.35
N ASN A 69 -16.27 12.47 5.25
CA ASN A 69 -16.63 11.14 4.79
C ASN A 69 -15.39 10.36 4.31
N LYS A 70 -14.39 10.27 5.17
CA LYS A 70 -13.20 9.45 4.93
C LYS A 70 -13.57 7.98 4.91
N VAL A 71 -13.08 7.24 3.93
CA VAL A 71 -13.36 5.82 3.76
C VAL A 71 -12.09 5.00 3.60
N ALA A 72 -12.09 3.79 4.16
CA ALA A 72 -11.07 2.78 3.91
C ALA A 72 -11.60 1.73 2.94
N TYR A 73 -10.71 1.15 2.15
CA TYR A 73 -11.00 0.08 1.21
C TYR A 73 -9.76 -0.76 0.98
N THR A 74 -9.96 -1.95 0.47
CA THR A 74 -8.88 -2.84 0.03
C THR A 74 -8.80 -2.81 -1.47
N GLU A 75 -7.59 -2.82 -2.00
CA GLU A 75 -7.33 -2.81 -3.43
C GLU A 75 -6.33 -3.90 -3.80
N VAL A 76 -6.65 -4.62 -4.86
CA VAL A 76 -5.73 -5.53 -5.56
C VAL A 76 -5.37 -4.94 -6.90
N ASN A 77 -4.08 -4.85 -7.16
CA ASN A 77 -3.56 -4.48 -8.47
C ASN A 77 -2.74 -5.64 -9.04
N ILE A 78 -3.16 -6.18 -10.18
CA ILE A 78 -2.46 -7.22 -10.92
C ILE A 78 -1.89 -6.61 -12.20
N TRP A 79 -0.57 -6.52 -12.29
CA TRP A 79 0.11 -6.01 -13.49
C TRP A 79 0.59 -7.11 -14.44
N ASN A 80 0.66 -8.35 -13.99
CA ASN A 80 0.92 -9.47 -14.89
C ASN A 80 -0.38 -9.92 -15.55
N THR A 81 -0.74 -9.26 -16.65
CA THR A 81 -2.00 -9.48 -17.37
C THR A 81 -2.13 -10.89 -17.92
N ASN A 82 -1.02 -11.57 -18.24
CA ASN A 82 -1.04 -12.95 -18.69
C ASN A 82 -1.52 -13.93 -17.62
N PHE A 83 -1.37 -13.56 -16.35
CA PHE A 83 -1.84 -14.36 -15.22
C PHE A 83 -3.36 -14.35 -15.08
N VAL A 84 -4.00 -13.24 -15.45
CA VAL A 84 -5.45 -13.02 -15.25
C VAL A 84 -6.26 -13.40 -16.48
N ASN A 85 -5.64 -13.45 -17.66
CA ASN A 85 -6.34 -13.70 -18.94
C ASN A 85 -7.01 -15.08 -18.92
N GLY A 86 -8.31 -15.07 -18.75
CA GLY A 86 -9.21 -16.20 -19.00
C GLY A 86 -9.45 -17.17 -17.86
N ASN A 87 -8.80 -17.03 -16.70
CA ASN A 87 -8.84 -18.03 -15.62
C ASN A 87 -9.09 -17.45 -14.23
N TRP A 88 -9.77 -16.32 -14.13
CA TRP A 88 -10.15 -15.77 -12.84
C TRP A 88 -11.45 -16.38 -12.33
N HIS A 89 -11.44 -16.94 -11.13
CA HIS A 89 -12.60 -17.58 -10.51
C HIS A 89 -12.73 -17.19 -9.04
N ASN A 90 -13.99 -17.02 -8.61
CA ASN A 90 -14.40 -16.92 -7.21
C ASN A 90 -13.58 -15.94 -6.39
N GLY A 91 -13.38 -14.73 -6.90
CA GLY A 91 -12.69 -13.69 -6.15
C GLY A 91 -13.58 -13.08 -5.08
N LEU A 92 -12.98 -12.83 -3.92
CA LEU A 92 -13.54 -12.02 -2.85
C LEU A 92 -12.44 -11.10 -2.34
N ILE A 93 -12.73 -9.81 -2.27
CA ILE A 93 -11.90 -8.80 -1.62
C ILE A 93 -12.73 -8.08 -0.57
N ASP A 94 -12.14 -7.80 0.57
CA ASP A 94 -12.84 -7.29 1.73
C ASP A 94 -12.00 -6.27 2.48
N VAL A 95 -12.64 -5.27 3.07
CA VAL A 95 -12.08 -4.37 4.06
C VAL A 95 -12.84 -4.53 5.37
N LYS A 96 -12.11 -4.59 6.47
CA LYS A 96 -12.66 -4.86 7.81
C LYS A 96 -12.16 -3.87 8.84
N SER A 97 -13.06 -3.55 9.77
CA SER A 97 -12.75 -2.96 11.06
C SER A 97 -13.27 -3.88 12.18
N SER A 98 -13.26 -3.41 13.43
CA SER A 98 -13.84 -4.19 14.54
C SER A 98 -15.37 -4.32 14.48
N SER A 99 -16.07 -3.37 13.83
CA SER A 99 -17.53 -3.33 13.82
C SER A 99 -18.15 -3.34 12.44
N ASP A 100 -17.34 -3.21 11.37
CA ASP A 100 -17.85 -3.05 10.00
C ASP A 100 -16.97 -3.79 8.99
N HIS A 101 -17.56 -4.18 7.87
CA HIS A 101 -16.86 -4.75 6.74
C HIS A 101 -17.58 -4.41 5.43
N ALA A 102 -16.83 -4.38 4.34
CA ALA A 102 -17.39 -4.21 3.00
C ALA A 102 -16.63 -5.08 2.00
N SER A 103 -17.37 -5.96 1.36
CA SER A 103 -16.82 -6.95 0.43
C SER A 103 -17.22 -6.62 -1.01
N ASN A 104 -16.42 -7.10 -1.95
CA ASN A 104 -16.74 -7.16 -3.36
C ASN A 104 -16.37 -8.55 -3.90
N ALA A 105 -17.37 -9.26 -4.39
CA ALA A 105 -17.17 -10.55 -5.06
C ALA A 105 -17.07 -10.31 -6.58
N GLY A 106 -16.15 -10.98 -7.26
CA GLY A 106 -16.02 -10.85 -8.69
C GLY A 106 -14.60 -11.02 -9.19
N SER A 107 -14.19 -10.15 -10.07
CA SER A 107 -12.89 -10.18 -10.71
C SER A 107 -12.35 -8.76 -10.92
N PRO A 108 -11.02 -8.61 -11.03
CA PRO A 108 -10.41 -7.34 -11.41
C PRO A 108 -10.95 -6.85 -12.75
N GLN A 109 -10.97 -5.55 -12.90
CA GLN A 109 -11.32 -4.88 -14.14
C GLN A 109 -10.06 -4.36 -14.83
N PRO A 110 -9.98 -4.42 -16.17
CA PRO A 110 -8.82 -3.93 -16.91
C PRO A 110 -8.71 -2.41 -16.81
N ASN A 111 -7.50 -1.93 -16.60
CA ASN A 111 -7.21 -0.51 -16.57
C ASN A 111 -5.76 -0.21 -16.93
N ALA A 112 -5.52 0.55 -18.00
CA ALA A 112 -4.24 1.09 -18.43
C ALA A 112 -3.02 0.16 -18.27
N GLY A 113 -3.16 -1.11 -18.68
CA GLY A 113 -2.07 -2.11 -18.65
C GLY A 113 -1.94 -2.89 -17.34
N SER A 114 -2.88 -2.71 -16.42
CA SER A 114 -3.03 -3.50 -15.21
C SER A 114 -4.49 -3.88 -14.98
N TRP A 115 -4.75 -4.69 -13.97
CA TRP A 115 -6.09 -5.09 -13.56
C TRP A 115 -6.28 -4.66 -12.11
N TRP A 116 -7.38 -3.95 -11.84
CA TRP A 116 -7.72 -3.40 -10.53
C TRP A 116 -9.00 -4.01 -9.99
N TRP A 117 -9.01 -4.20 -8.69
CA TRP A 117 -10.17 -4.73 -7.99
C TRP A 117 -10.23 -4.17 -6.59
N ASP A 118 -11.32 -3.46 -6.29
CA ASP A 118 -11.54 -2.81 -5.01
C ASP A 118 -12.62 -3.55 -4.22
N SER A 119 -12.50 -3.57 -2.91
CA SER A 119 -13.57 -3.92 -1.99
C SER A 119 -14.68 -2.87 -2.03
N GLY A 120 -15.76 -3.09 -1.30
CA GLY A 120 -16.60 -1.97 -0.87
C GLY A 120 -15.83 -1.00 0.02
N PHE A 121 -16.49 0.07 0.44
CA PHE A 121 -15.93 1.12 1.27
C PHE A 121 -16.53 1.08 2.67
N ILE A 122 -15.71 1.23 3.70
CA ILE A 122 -16.18 1.43 5.07
C ILE A 122 -15.73 2.79 5.58
N LYS A 123 -16.57 3.43 6.38
CA LYS A 123 -16.28 4.75 6.92
C LYS A 123 -15.18 4.68 7.98
N VAL A 124 -14.19 5.54 7.85
CA VAL A 124 -13.16 5.71 8.88
C VAL A 124 -13.71 6.62 9.96
N ALA A 125 -14.14 6.02 11.06
CA ALA A 125 -14.77 6.72 12.17
C ALA A 125 -14.11 6.35 13.51
N PRO A 126 -12.84 6.71 13.73
CA PRO A 126 -12.05 6.25 14.87
C PRO A 126 -12.61 6.66 16.24
N ASN A 127 -13.52 7.63 16.27
CA ASN A 127 -14.10 8.15 17.51
C ASN A 127 -15.52 7.67 17.77
N VAL A 128 -16.17 6.95 16.84
CA VAL A 128 -17.60 6.63 16.95
C VAL A 128 -17.84 5.24 17.55
N HIS A 129 -17.01 4.25 17.22
CA HIS A 129 -17.21 2.87 17.68
C HIS A 129 -15.93 2.20 18.22
N ASN A 130 -14.93 2.97 18.62
CA ASN A 130 -13.59 2.43 18.89
C ASN A 130 -12.94 1.75 17.67
N ASP A 131 -13.52 1.95 16.49
CA ASP A 131 -12.98 1.45 15.24
C ASP A 131 -11.76 2.26 14.84
N ARG A 132 -10.61 1.78 15.25
CA ARG A 132 -9.33 2.41 14.94
C ARG A 132 -8.52 1.58 13.98
N ARG A 133 -8.79 0.27 13.96
CA ARG A 133 -7.97 -0.72 13.26
C ARG A 133 -8.69 -1.23 12.05
N TYR A 134 -8.01 -1.14 10.92
CA TYR A 134 -8.52 -1.54 9.62
C TYR A 134 -7.51 -2.45 8.95
N HIS A 135 -7.99 -3.49 8.30
CA HIS A 135 -7.19 -4.33 7.41
C HIS A 135 -8.02 -4.75 6.22
N GLY A 136 -7.35 -5.09 5.13
CA GLY A 136 -7.95 -5.68 3.95
C GLY A 136 -7.66 -7.16 3.86
N SER A 137 -8.53 -7.90 3.21
CA SER A 137 -8.28 -9.29 2.86
C SER A 137 -8.65 -9.58 1.42
N MET A 138 -8.04 -10.60 0.85
CA MET A 138 -8.38 -11.11 -0.48
C MET A 138 -8.35 -12.62 -0.51
N ASN A 139 -9.18 -13.19 -1.37
CA ASN A 139 -9.12 -14.60 -1.77
C ASN A 139 -9.55 -14.70 -3.22
N PHE A 140 -8.74 -15.33 -4.07
CA PHE A 140 -9.09 -15.55 -5.47
C PHE A 140 -8.33 -16.73 -6.07
N SER A 141 -8.86 -17.26 -7.17
CA SER A 141 -8.17 -18.24 -8.00
C SER A 141 -7.94 -17.67 -9.39
N ALA A 142 -6.70 -17.71 -9.87
CA ALA A 142 -6.34 -17.27 -11.20
C ALA A 142 -5.11 -18.02 -11.72
N GLY A 143 -5.03 -18.28 -13.02
CA GLY A 143 -3.88 -18.91 -13.65
C GLY A 143 -3.49 -20.28 -13.08
N GLY A 144 -4.44 -21.02 -12.50
CA GLY A 144 -4.20 -22.31 -11.84
C GLY A 144 -3.67 -22.20 -10.40
N HIS A 145 -3.58 -20.99 -9.86
CA HIS A 145 -3.16 -20.72 -8.49
C HIS A 145 -4.34 -20.23 -7.64
N GLN A 146 -4.33 -20.56 -6.38
CA GLN A 146 -5.19 -19.94 -5.37
C GLN A 146 -4.35 -18.97 -4.53
N CYS A 147 -4.79 -17.72 -4.43
CA CYS A 147 -4.15 -16.68 -3.65
C CYS A 147 -5.09 -16.18 -2.56
N TRP A 148 -4.54 -15.97 -1.36
CA TRP A 148 -5.26 -15.40 -0.23
C TRP A 148 -4.30 -14.61 0.65
N GLY A 149 -4.83 -13.69 1.42
CA GLY A 149 -4.00 -12.92 2.33
C GLY A 149 -4.65 -11.67 2.85
N ASP A 150 -3.92 -11.03 3.74
CA ASP A 150 -4.32 -9.81 4.44
C ASP A 150 -3.29 -8.71 4.26
N THR A 151 -3.77 -7.46 4.24
CA THR A 151 -2.91 -6.27 4.34
C THR A 151 -2.37 -6.15 5.78
N PRO A 152 -1.35 -5.33 6.01
CA PRO A 152 -1.06 -4.87 7.37
C PRO A 152 -2.32 -4.25 7.99
N THR A 153 -2.48 -4.43 9.30
CA THR A 153 -3.53 -3.74 10.06
C THR A 153 -3.05 -2.34 10.40
N TRP A 154 -3.82 -1.36 10.00
CA TRP A 154 -3.57 0.06 10.25
C TRP A 154 -4.42 0.59 11.39
N ASP A 155 -3.80 1.31 12.34
CA ASP A 155 -4.48 1.98 13.44
C ASP A 155 -4.46 3.49 13.23
N PHE A 156 -5.64 4.08 13.02
CA PHE A 156 -5.83 5.51 12.80
C PHE A 156 -5.68 6.36 14.07
N SER A 157 -5.43 5.78 15.23
CA SER A 157 -5.11 6.54 16.45
C SER A 157 -3.70 7.14 16.46
N GLY A 158 -2.95 6.95 15.38
CA GLY A 158 -1.58 7.42 15.24
C GLY A 158 -0.51 6.34 15.45
N ALA A 159 -0.91 5.12 15.79
CA ALA A 159 0.03 4.00 15.96
C ALA A 159 0.54 3.45 14.61
N GLY A 160 -0.14 3.75 13.49
CA GLY A 160 0.25 3.25 12.18
C GLY A 160 0.01 1.75 12.02
N VAL A 161 1.00 1.01 11.51
CA VAL A 161 0.93 -0.45 11.39
C VAL A 161 1.04 -1.10 12.76
N VAL A 162 0.02 -1.87 13.14
CA VAL A 162 -0.05 -2.59 14.44
C VAL A 162 0.00 -4.12 14.28
N ALA A 163 -0.19 -4.63 13.08
CA ALA A 163 0.03 -6.03 12.73
C ALA A 163 0.51 -6.13 11.28
N ALA A 164 1.41 -7.06 11.01
CA ALA A 164 1.88 -7.34 9.67
C ALA A 164 0.81 -8.04 8.84
N GLY A 165 0.78 -7.75 7.54
CA GLY A 165 0.01 -8.51 6.57
C GLY A 165 0.82 -9.67 5.98
N SER A 166 0.13 -10.56 5.29
CA SER A 166 0.77 -11.64 4.53
C SER A 166 -0.10 -12.04 3.34
N VAL A 167 0.56 -12.47 2.26
CA VAL A 167 -0.09 -13.00 1.07
C VAL A 167 0.56 -14.33 0.69
N HIS A 168 -0.28 -15.31 0.40
CA HIS A 168 0.11 -16.65 0.01
C HIS A 168 -0.57 -17.03 -1.30
N CYS A 169 0.15 -17.73 -2.18
CA CYS A 169 -0.40 -18.39 -3.36
C CYS A 169 0.16 -19.81 -3.46
N THR A 170 -0.67 -20.76 -3.88
CA THR A 170 -0.25 -22.14 -4.19
C THR A 170 0.37 -22.24 -5.55
#